data_e475da32cc44c99d5623aedd40a75d09
#
_entry.id   e475da32cc44c99d5623aedd40a75d09
#
_cell.length_a   1.000
_cell.length_b   1.000
_cell.length_c   1.000
_cell.angle_alpha   90.00
_cell.angle_beta   90.00
_cell.angle_gamma   90.00
#
_symmetry.space_group_name_H-M   'P 1'
#
loop_
_entity.id
_entity.type
_entity.pdbx_description
1 polymer ?
#
loop_
_entity_poly.entity_id
_entity_poly.type
_entity_poly.pdbx_seq_one_letter_code
_entity_poly.pdbx_strand_id
1 'polypeptide(L)'
;MKDFTFEIRDAAGLHARPAGALVKEAKKYQSRITLSANGKTASADRLMALLSMGLRCGTAVRFEIEGEDEEECAAAVRAFAEQNL
;
A
#
# COMPACT_ATOMS: atom_id res chain seq x y z
N MET A 1 15.42 -5.68 -0.18
CA MET A 1 14.23 -4.82 -0.08
C MET A 1 13.83 -4.32 -1.44
N LYS A 2 12.52 -4.37 -1.72
CA LYS A 2 11.95 -3.82 -2.94
C LYS A 2 11.15 -2.57 -2.62
N ASP A 3 11.13 -1.60 -3.52
CA ASP A 3 10.28 -0.44 -3.33
C ASP A 3 9.79 0.07 -4.68
N PHE A 4 8.70 0.83 -4.63
CA PHE A 4 8.20 1.55 -5.79
C PHE A 4 7.32 2.70 -5.31
N THR A 5 7.10 3.67 -6.18
CA THR A 5 6.23 4.79 -5.89
C THR A 5 5.02 4.70 -6.80
N PHE A 6 3.84 4.95 -6.23
CA PHE A 6 2.58 4.88 -6.95
C PHE A 6 1.74 6.11 -6.64
N GLU A 7 1.19 6.73 -7.67
CA GLU A 7 0.30 7.87 -7.47
C GLU A 7 -1.13 7.38 -7.34
N ILE A 8 -1.80 7.78 -6.25
CA ILE A 8 -3.20 7.39 -6.03
C ILE A 8 -4.07 8.01 -7.12
N ARG A 9 -4.84 7.18 -7.80
CA ARG A 9 -5.69 7.60 -8.92
C ARG A 9 -7.18 7.58 -8.60
N ASP A 10 -7.57 6.84 -7.55
CA ASP A 10 -8.97 6.78 -7.14
C ASP A 10 -9.41 8.15 -6.65
N ALA A 11 -10.53 8.65 -7.17
CA ALA A 11 -11.04 9.98 -6.83
C ALA A 11 -11.29 10.13 -5.32
N ALA A 12 -11.65 9.05 -4.64
CA ALA A 12 -11.89 9.08 -3.20
C ALA A 12 -10.60 8.87 -2.38
N GLY A 13 -9.46 8.62 -3.05
CA GLY A 13 -8.21 8.34 -2.36
C GLY A 13 -8.24 6.96 -1.71
N LEU A 14 -7.40 6.76 -0.71
CA LEU A 14 -7.35 5.48 0.01
C LEU A 14 -8.41 5.50 1.11
N HIS A 15 -9.62 5.09 0.77
CA HIS A 15 -10.73 5.01 1.71
C HIS A 15 -10.93 3.56 2.18
N ALA A 16 -11.96 3.31 2.99
CA ALA A 16 -12.08 2.03 3.71
C ALA A 16 -12.09 0.80 2.81
N ARG A 17 -12.76 0.85 1.66
CA ARG A 17 -12.86 -0.34 0.80
C ARG A 17 -11.50 -0.75 0.20
N PRO A 18 -10.77 0.14 -0.49
CA PRO A 18 -9.47 -0.28 -1.02
C PRO A 18 -8.43 -0.50 0.09
N ALA A 19 -8.52 0.22 1.21
CA ALA A 19 -7.61 -0.01 2.33
C ALA A 19 -7.83 -1.40 2.93
N GLY A 20 -9.09 -1.82 3.09
CA GLY A 20 -9.40 -3.15 3.58
C GLY A 20 -8.92 -4.24 2.63
N ALA A 21 -9.07 -4.01 1.33
CA ALA A 21 -8.59 -4.95 0.32
C ALA A 21 -7.06 -5.04 0.34
N LEU A 22 -6.38 -3.92 0.54
CA LEU A 22 -4.92 -3.91 0.65
C LEU A 22 -4.44 -4.70 1.87
N VAL A 23 -5.13 -4.55 3.01
CA VAL A 23 -4.82 -5.33 4.21
C VAL A 23 -4.92 -6.83 3.92
N LYS A 24 -5.96 -7.25 3.22
CA LYS A 24 -6.11 -8.66 2.85
C LYS A 24 -4.99 -9.13 1.95
N GLU A 25 -4.62 -8.30 0.98
CA GLU A 25 -3.53 -8.65 0.06
C GLU A 25 -2.22 -8.77 0.82
N ALA A 26 -1.94 -7.83 1.73
CA ALA A 26 -0.72 -7.84 2.50
C ALA A 26 -0.56 -9.10 3.36
N LYS A 27 -1.68 -9.61 3.87
CA LYS A 27 -1.64 -10.79 4.75
C LYS A 27 -1.36 -12.09 4.01
N LYS A 28 -1.36 -12.08 2.69
CA LYS A 28 -1.02 -13.27 1.90
C LYS A 28 0.48 -13.53 1.86
N TYR A 29 1.29 -12.56 2.27
CA TYR A 29 2.75 -12.65 2.14
C TYR A 29 3.41 -12.55 3.48
N GLN A 30 4.66 -13.04 3.55
CA GLN A 30 5.46 -12.94 4.76
C GLN A 30 6.24 -11.64 4.83
N SER A 31 6.36 -10.94 3.70
CA SER A 31 7.07 -9.67 3.66
C SER A 31 6.31 -8.59 4.39
N ARG A 32 7.07 -7.64 4.94
CA ARG A 32 6.51 -6.43 5.54
C ARG A 32 6.31 -5.41 4.42
N ILE A 33 5.13 -4.83 4.39
CA ILE A 33 4.79 -3.80 3.41
C ILE A 33 4.53 -2.50 4.18
N THR A 34 5.30 -1.46 3.86
CA THR A 34 5.16 -0.15 4.51
C THR A 34 4.84 0.89 3.45
N LEU A 35 3.84 1.72 3.72
CA LEU A 35 3.48 2.85 2.88
C LEU A 35 4.00 4.13 3.52
N SER A 36 4.57 5.01 2.70
CA SER A 36 5.09 6.30 3.16
C SER A 36 4.58 7.40 2.24
N ALA A 37 4.04 8.46 2.83
CA ALA A 37 3.56 9.63 2.08
C ALA A 37 3.37 10.80 3.04
N ASN A 38 3.69 11.99 2.59
CA ASN A 38 3.45 13.24 3.34
C ASN A 38 4.03 13.20 4.76
N GLY A 39 5.19 12.56 4.93
CA GLY A 39 5.85 12.47 6.22
C GLY A 39 5.26 11.44 7.17
N LYS A 40 4.30 10.65 6.72
CA LYS A 40 3.67 9.61 7.52
C LYS A 40 3.98 8.24 6.97
N THR A 41 3.98 7.24 7.83
CA THR A 41 4.16 5.85 7.41
C THR A 41 3.10 4.98 8.05
N ALA A 42 2.79 3.86 7.40
CA ALA A 42 1.84 2.88 7.93
C ALA A 42 2.18 1.50 7.38
N SER A 43 1.97 0.47 8.20
CA SER A 43 2.08 -0.90 7.73
C SER A 43 0.81 -1.27 6.99
N ALA A 44 0.96 -1.96 5.86
CA ALA A 44 -0.18 -2.30 5.00
C ALA A 44 -1.14 -3.32 5.65
N ASP A 45 -0.74 -3.96 6.74
CA ASP A 45 -1.60 -4.90 7.44
C ASP A 45 -2.40 -4.24 8.58
N ARG A 46 -2.36 -2.91 8.67
CA ARG A 46 -3.07 -2.16 9.71
C ARG A 46 -4.04 -1.17 9.09
N LEU A 47 -5.31 -1.57 9.10
CA LEU A 47 -6.36 -0.78 8.43
C LEU A 47 -6.46 0.65 8.96
N MET A 48 -6.52 0.80 10.28
CA MET A 48 -6.69 2.14 10.85
C MET A 48 -5.50 3.04 10.58
N ALA A 49 -4.28 2.46 10.59
CA ALA A 49 -3.08 3.23 10.26
C ALA A 49 -3.12 3.72 8.82
N LEU A 50 -3.56 2.87 7.90
CA LEU A 50 -3.70 3.25 6.49
C LEU A 50 -4.70 4.39 6.33
N LEU A 51 -5.84 4.28 6.97
CA LEU A 51 -6.86 5.33 6.89
C LEU A 51 -6.39 6.64 7.49
N SER A 52 -5.55 6.57 8.54
CA SER A 52 -5.03 7.75 9.20
C SER A 52 -4.02 8.52 8.36
N MET A 53 -3.48 7.91 7.31
CA MET A 53 -2.53 8.60 6.43
C MET A 53 -3.19 9.70 5.61
N GLY A 54 -4.50 9.63 5.41
CA GLY A 54 -5.21 10.66 4.66
C GLY A 54 -4.78 10.72 3.20
N LEU A 55 -4.51 9.59 2.59
CA LEU A 55 -4.05 9.54 1.20
C LEU A 55 -5.17 9.92 0.24
N ARG A 56 -4.90 10.90 -0.60
CA ARG A 56 -5.89 11.44 -1.54
C ARG A 56 -5.47 11.16 -2.97
N CYS A 57 -6.41 11.33 -3.90
CA CYS A 57 -6.12 11.27 -5.33
C CYS A 57 -4.97 12.23 -5.64
N GLY A 58 -3.99 11.76 -6.40
CA GLY A 58 -2.82 12.57 -6.77
C GLY A 58 -1.64 12.45 -5.80
N THR A 59 -1.83 11.82 -4.64
CA THR A 59 -0.74 11.65 -3.68
C THR A 59 0.22 10.55 -4.16
N ALA A 60 1.51 10.84 -4.16
CA ALA A 60 2.53 9.84 -4.45
C ALA A 60 2.84 9.08 -3.17
N VAL A 61 2.67 7.77 -3.22
CA VAL A 61 2.89 6.88 -2.08
C VAL A 61 4.06 5.96 -2.38
N ARG A 62 5.02 5.89 -1.46
CA ARG A 62 6.12 4.95 -1.60
C ARG A 62 5.77 3.66 -0.86
N PHE A 63 5.88 2.54 -1.58
CA PHE A 63 5.70 1.21 -1.02
C PHE A 63 7.08 0.59 -0.82
N GLU A 64 7.34 0.13 0.41
CA GLU A 64 8.59 -0.55 0.74
C GLU A 64 8.25 -1.96 1.19
N ILE A 65 8.86 -2.95 0.55
CA ILE A 65 8.54 -4.36 0.78
C ILE A 65 9.81 -5.12 1.13
N GLU A 66 9.81 -5.78 2.27
CA GLU A 66 10.98 -6.47 2.77
C GLU A 66 10.61 -7.80 3.39
N GLY A 67 11.26 -8.88 2.96
CA GLY A 67 11.01 -10.21 3.48
C GLY A 67 11.43 -11.30 2.51
N GLU A 68 11.18 -12.56 2.88
CA GLU A 68 11.60 -13.70 2.09
C GLU A 68 10.94 -13.73 0.71
N ASP A 69 9.68 -13.32 0.62
CA ASP A 69 8.90 -13.33 -0.62
C ASP A 69 8.75 -11.93 -1.20
N GLU A 70 9.71 -11.04 -0.94
CA GLU A 70 9.55 -9.63 -1.30
C GLU A 70 9.40 -9.38 -2.81
N GLU A 71 10.05 -10.19 -3.66
CA GLU A 71 9.91 -9.99 -5.09
C GLU A 71 8.51 -10.32 -5.58
N GLU A 72 7.98 -11.46 -5.15
CA GLU A 72 6.62 -11.86 -5.48
C GLU A 72 5.61 -10.89 -4.89
N CYS A 73 5.84 -10.51 -3.64
CA CYS A 73 4.96 -9.59 -2.94
C CYS A 73 4.94 -8.22 -3.63
N ALA A 74 6.10 -7.70 -4.02
CA ALA A 74 6.18 -6.40 -4.68
C ALA A 74 5.41 -6.41 -5.99
N ALA A 75 5.54 -7.47 -6.79
CA ALA A 75 4.82 -7.58 -8.05
C ALA A 75 3.31 -7.61 -7.81
N ALA A 76 2.87 -8.37 -6.82
CA ALA A 76 1.44 -8.50 -6.50
C ALA A 76 0.87 -7.18 -5.96
N VAL A 77 1.61 -6.49 -5.10
CA VAL A 77 1.15 -5.24 -4.52
C VAL A 77 1.09 -4.14 -5.58
N ARG A 78 2.07 -4.11 -6.50
CA ARG A 78 2.04 -3.15 -7.59
C ARG A 78 0.82 -3.38 -8.50
N ALA A 79 0.54 -4.64 -8.85
CA ALA A 79 -0.63 -4.97 -9.66
C ALA A 79 -1.92 -4.58 -8.94
N PHE A 80 -1.97 -4.84 -7.64
CA PHE A 80 -3.12 -4.46 -6.81
C PHE A 80 -3.33 -2.95 -6.84
N ALA A 81 -2.25 -2.18 -6.67
CA ALA A 81 -2.34 -0.72 -6.67
C ALA A 81 -2.87 -0.21 -8.01
N GLU A 82 -2.37 -0.76 -9.11
CA GLU A 82 -2.80 -0.34 -10.44
C GLU A 82 -4.28 -0.60 -10.69
N GLN A 83 -4.83 -1.64 -10.07
CA GLN A 83 -6.23 -2.01 -10.27
C GLN A 83 -7.18 -1.34 -9.28
N ASN A 84 -6.70 -0.97 -8.10
CA ASN A 84 -7.58 -0.56 -7.00
C ASN A 84 -7.28 0.81 -6.41
N LEU A 85 -6.12 1.35 -6.64
CA LEU A 85 -5.73 2.62 -6.05
C LEU A 85 -5.54 3.71 -7.09
#